data_380af62d9e66029004a0a0534aa7c04d
#
_entry.id   380af62d9e66029004a0a0534aa7c04d
#
_cell.length_a   1.000
_cell.length_b   1.000
_cell.length_c   1.000
_cell.angle_alpha   90.00
_cell.angle_beta   90.00
_cell.angle_gamma   90.00
#
_symmetry.space_group_name_H-M   'P 1'
#
loop_
_entity.id
_entity.type
_entity.pdbx_description
1 polymer ?
#
loop_
_entity_poly.entity_id
_entity_poly.type
_entity_poly.pdbx_seq_one_letter_code
_entity_poly.pdbx_strand_id
1 'polypeptide(L)'
;MSDVKALDPALLKQYSTDFNADRANLVAANAAVSSGVLAAATDYKGERVLQNDFSIELKQGSITNQRSSGRCWMFAALNTLRYELMHRWNLEDFEFSETYLFFWDTMEKSNTYLENVLATLDEPLDSRVFEAINYGPADDGGWWQMFADLVNKY
;
A
#
# COMPACT_ATOMS: atom_id res chain seq x y z
N MET A 1 -19.27 11.40 21.86
CA MET A 1 -17.94 10.86 22.29
C MET A 1 -18.20 9.46 22.79
N SER A 2 -17.70 8.42 22.14
CA SER A 2 -17.83 7.05 22.61
C SER A 2 -16.99 6.90 23.88
N ASP A 3 -17.60 6.38 24.95
CA ASP A 3 -16.91 6.03 26.18
C ASP A 3 -15.82 4.98 25.84
N VAL A 4 -14.57 5.38 25.80
CA VAL A 4 -13.46 4.47 25.58
C VAL A 4 -13.26 3.71 26.90
N LYS A 5 -13.69 2.44 26.94
CA LYS A 5 -13.46 1.56 28.08
C LYS A 5 -12.02 1.04 28.04
N ALA A 6 -11.29 1.23 29.12
CA ALA A 6 -9.98 0.62 29.30
C ALA A 6 -10.11 -0.91 29.41
N LEU A 7 -9.12 -1.63 28.87
CA LEU A 7 -8.99 -3.07 29.12
C LEU A 7 -8.49 -3.28 30.55
N ASP A 8 -9.27 -3.98 31.36
CA ASP A 8 -8.90 -4.37 32.70
C ASP A 8 -8.62 -5.89 32.81
N PRO A 9 -7.94 -6.35 33.85
CA PRO A 9 -7.62 -7.78 34.02
C PRO A 9 -8.85 -8.70 34.08
N ALA A 10 -9.98 -8.21 34.63
CA ALA A 10 -11.20 -9.00 34.73
C ALA A 10 -11.82 -9.20 33.35
N LEU A 11 -11.86 -8.15 32.51
CA LEU A 11 -12.34 -8.20 31.13
C LEU A 11 -11.46 -9.13 30.28
N LEU A 12 -10.13 -9.04 30.41
CA LEU A 12 -9.21 -9.93 29.69
C LEU A 12 -9.40 -11.40 30.08
N LYS A 13 -9.64 -11.68 31.36
CA LYS A 13 -9.93 -13.02 31.85
C LYS A 13 -11.25 -13.54 31.29
N GLN A 14 -12.27 -12.69 31.22
CA GLN A 14 -13.57 -13.04 30.63
C GLN A 14 -13.39 -13.40 29.14
N TYR A 15 -12.72 -12.56 28.34
CA TYR A 15 -12.46 -12.85 26.94
C TYR A 15 -11.72 -14.16 26.72
N SER A 16 -10.71 -14.43 27.54
CA SER A 16 -9.98 -15.71 27.50
C SER A 16 -10.89 -16.90 27.82
N THR A 17 -11.77 -16.75 28.81
CA THR A 17 -12.72 -17.80 29.19
C THR A 17 -13.70 -18.07 28.07
N ASP A 18 -14.30 -17.02 27.51
CA ASP A 18 -15.28 -17.11 26.42
C ASP A 18 -14.66 -17.72 25.14
N PHE A 19 -13.45 -17.29 24.79
CA PHE A 19 -12.72 -17.87 23.66
C PHE A 19 -12.45 -19.36 23.84
N ASN A 20 -11.99 -19.79 25.02
CA ASN A 20 -11.67 -21.18 25.29
C ASN A 20 -12.89 -22.07 25.51
N ALA A 21 -14.08 -21.50 25.76
CA ALA A 21 -15.32 -22.25 25.89
C ALA A 21 -15.83 -22.76 24.52
N ASP A 22 -15.46 -22.11 23.43
CA ASP A 22 -15.84 -22.53 22.08
C ASP A 22 -14.78 -23.46 21.49
N ARG A 23 -15.18 -24.72 21.21
CA ARG A 23 -14.34 -25.72 20.57
C ARG A 23 -13.85 -25.28 19.18
N ALA A 24 -14.66 -24.55 18.42
CA ALA A 24 -14.27 -24.07 17.09
C ALA A 24 -13.09 -23.10 17.16
N ASN A 25 -13.09 -22.22 18.16
CA ASN A 25 -11.98 -21.31 18.41
C ASN A 25 -10.68 -22.05 18.74
N LEU A 26 -10.76 -23.10 19.56
CA LEU A 26 -9.59 -23.92 19.93
C LEU A 26 -9.03 -24.67 18.71
N VAL A 27 -9.91 -25.22 17.88
CA VAL A 27 -9.49 -25.93 16.65
C VAL A 27 -8.82 -24.95 15.69
N ALA A 28 -9.40 -23.76 15.48
CA ALA A 28 -8.84 -22.72 14.61
C ALA A 28 -7.48 -22.23 15.14
N ALA A 29 -7.36 -21.98 16.43
CA ALA A 29 -6.11 -21.56 17.06
C ALA A 29 -5.00 -22.62 16.89
N ASN A 30 -5.32 -23.90 17.14
CA ASN A 30 -4.37 -24.99 16.96
C ASN A 30 -3.96 -25.15 15.47
N ALA A 31 -4.89 -25.03 14.54
CA ALA A 31 -4.60 -25.06 13.12
C ALA A 31 -3.67 -23.89 12.71
N ALA A 32 -3.94 -22.67 13.19
CA ALA A 32 -3.12 -21.51 12.94
C ALA A 32 -1.70 -21.63 13.49
N VAL A 33 -1.55 -22.21 14.69
CA VAL A 33 -0.23 -22.47 15.28
C VAL A 33 0.55 -23.55 14.54
N SER A 34 -0.13 -24.61 14.10
CA SER A 34 0.54 -25.76 13.47
C SER A 34 0.86 -25.55 11.99
N SER A 35 0.00 -24.83 11.24
CA SER A 35 0.07 -24.71 9.78
C SER A 35 0.30 -23.28 9.30
N GLY A 36 0.29 -22.31 10.20
CA GLY A 36 0.34 -20.87 9.90
C GLY A 36 -1.04 -20.27 9.68
N VAL A 37 -1.18 -18.97 9.98
CA VAL A 37 -2.46 -18.24 9.96
C VAL A 37 -3.10 -18.26 8.58
N LEU A 38 -2.31 -18.01 7.52
CA LEU A 38 -2.84 -17.98 6.15
C LEU A 38 -3.41 -19.33 5.73
N ALA A 39 -2.70 -20.44 5.97
CA ALA A 39 -3.18 -21.76 5.63
C ALA A 39 -4.44 -22.15 6.43
N ALA A 40 -4.52 -21.78 7.71
CA ALA A 40 -5.69 -22.04 8.53
C ALA A 40 -6.92 -21.20 8.15
N ALA A 41 -6.71 -19.99 7.62
CA ALA A 41 -7.78 -19.06 7.22
C ALA A 41 -8.23 -19.22 5.76
N THR A 42 -7.50 -19.96 4.92
CA THR A 42 -7.83 -20.14 3.50
C THR A 42 -9.14 -20.93 3.32
N ASP A 43 -10.10 -20.32 2.63
CA ASP A 43 -11.31 -21.01 2.19
C ASP A 43 -11.07 -21.77 0.88
N TYR A 44 -10.54 -22.98 0.97
CA TYR A 44 -10.29 -23.85 -0.19
C TYR A 44 -11.56 -24.19 -0.99
N LYS A 45 -12.75 -24.09 -0.38
CA LYS A 45 -13.99 -24.29 -1.11
C LYS A 45 -14.30 -23.05 -1.96
N GLY A 46 -14.11 -21.87 -1.41
CA GLY A 46 -14.24 -20.60 -2.13
C GLY A 46 -13.26 -20.51 -3.30
N GLU A 47 -11.99 -20.87 -3.09
CA GLU A 47 -10.98 -20.87 -4.15
C GLU A 47 -11.35 -21.73 -5.37
N ARG A 48 -12.01 -22.88 -5.17
CA ARG A 48 -12.42 -23.78 -6.26
C ARG A 48 -13.57 -23.23 -7.11
N VAL A 49 -14.33 -22.27 -6.61
CA VAL A 49 -15.43 -21.63 -7.35
C VAL A 49 -15.07 -20.25 -7.90
N LEU A 50 -13.86 -19.76 -7.59
CA LEU A 50 -13.34 -18.54 -8.21
C LEU A 50 -13.16 -18.77 -9.72
N GLN A 51 -13.89 -18.01 -10.49
CA GLN A 51 -13.72 -17.92 -11.95
C GLN A 51 -12.86 -16.69 -12.23
N ASN A 52 -11.71 -16.91 -12.86
CA ASN A 52 -10.80 -15.86 -13.26
C ASN A 52 -11.09 -15.36 -14.69
N ASP A 53 -12.13 -15.88 -15.33
CA ASP A 53 -12.55 -15.46 -16.66
C ASP A 53 -13.54 -14.30 -16.55
N PHE A 54 -13.22 -13.20 -17.18
CA PHE A 54 -14.06 -12.00 -17.23
C PHE A 54 -14.82 -11.93 -18.56
N SER A 55 -16.06 -11.44 -18.54
CA SER A 55 -16.88 -11.26 -19.74
C SER A 55 -16.39 -10.13 -20.66
N ILE A 56 -15.57 -9.24 -20.12
CA ILE A 56 -14.95 -8.14 -20.85
C ILE A 56 -13.46 -8.14 -20.53
N GLU A 57 -12.64 -8.31 -21.56
CA GLU A 57 -11.18 -8.24 -21.47
C GLU A 57 -10.69 -7.05 -22.29
N LEU A 58 -9.94 -6.17 -21.64
CA LEU A 58 -9.38 -4.98 -22.26
C LEU A 58 -7.96 -5.27 -22.77
N LYS A 59 -7.66 -4.89 -24.01
CA LYS A 59 -6.27 -4.97 -24.52
C LYS A 59 -5.44 -3.87 -23.87
N GLN A 60 -4.49 -4.25 -23.04
CA GLN A 60 -3.66 -3.32 -22.27
C GLN A 60 -2.21 -3.19 -22.78
N GLY A 61 -1.86 -3.90 -23.84
CA GLY A 61 -0.47 -3.98 -24.31
C GLY A 61 0.40 -4.86 -23.42
N SER A 62 1.71 -4.71 -23.51
CA SER A 62 2.67 -5.45 -22.68
C SER A 62 2.60 -5.06 -21.20
N ILE A 63 2.99 -5.96 -20.30
CA ILE A 63 2.99 -5.69 -18.86
C ILE A 63 4.20 -4.82 -18.51
N THR A 64 3.94 -3.67 -17.90
CA THR A 64 4.97 -2.82 -17.30
C THR A 64 5.46 -3.41 -15.98
N ASN A 65 6.71 -3.21 -15.63
CA ASN A 65 7.32 -3.86 -14.47
C ASN A 65 8.07 -2.87 -13.58
N GLN A 66 7.51 -2.56 -12.42
CA GLN A 66 8.15 -1.69 -11.41
C GLN A 66 9.34 -2.35 -10.70
N ARG A 67 9.57 -3.65 -10.91
CA ARG A 67 10.56 -4.45 -10.19
C ARG A 67 10.36 -4.38 -8.66
N SER A 68 11.45 -4.23 -7.90
CA SER A 68 11.44 -4.17 -6.42
C SER A 68 11.36 -2.74 -5.88
N SER A 69 10.55 -1.88 -6.51
CA SER A 69 10.38 -0.49 -6.07
C SER A 69 8.97 -0.26 -5.49
N GLY A 70 8.79 0.79 -4.67
CA GLY A 70 7.49 1.23 -4.13
C GLY A 70 6.68 2.10 -5.09
N ARG A 71 6.97 2.10 -6.40
CA ARG A 71 6.35 2.96 -7.42
C ARG A 71 5.01 2.44 -7.97
N CYS A 72 4.36 1.48 -7.31
CA CYS A 72 3.09 0.90 -7.77
C CYS A 72 2.01 1.95 -8.06
N TRP A 73 1.94 3.00 -7.25
CA TRP A 73 1.02 4.14 -7.42
C TRP A 73 1.21 4.86 -8.75
N MET A 74 2.46 5.09 -9.15
CA MET A 74 2.83 5.75 -10.42
C MET A 74 2.57 4.84 -11.62
N PHE A 75 2.97 3.57 -11.54
CA PHE A 75 2.72 2.58 -12.58
C PHE A 75 1.23 2.35 -12.81
N ALA A 76 0.43 2.25 -11.73
CA ALA A 76 -1.02 2.10 -11.86
C ALA A 76 -1.67 3.28 -12.58
N ALA A 77 -1.30 4.51 -12.21
CA ALA A 77 -1.81 5.73 -12.83
C ALA A 77 -1.40 5.83 -14.31
N LEU A 78 -0.12 5.64 -14.62
CA LEU A 78 0.39 5.68 -16.01
C LEU A 78 -0.23 4.58 -16.88
N ASN A 79 -0.45 3.37 -16.36
CA ASN A 79 -1.11 2.31 -17.11
C ASN A 79 -2.57 2.64 -17.44
N THR A 80 -3.28 3.36 -16.58
CA THR A 80 -4.63 3.85 -16.87
C THR A 80 -4.62 4.84 -18.05
N LEU A 81 -3.72 5.83 -18.02
CA LEU A 81 -3.56 6.81 -19.10
C LEU A 81 -3.07 6.16 -20.39
N ARG A 82 -2.16 5.19 -20.29
CA ARG A 82 -1.64 4.40 -21.40
C ARG A 82 -2.75 3.69 -22.16
N TYR A 83 -3.71 3.07 -21.47
CA TYR A 83 -4.84 2.41 -22.07
C TYR A 83 -5.66 3.36 -22.96
N GLU A 84 -6.02 4.53 -22.44
CA GLU A 84 -6.75 5.55 -23.17
C GLU A 84 -5.98 6.04 -24.41
N LEU A 85 -4.69 6.28 -24.26
CA LEU A 85 -3.83 6.75 -25.35
C LEU A 85 -3.68 5.70 -26.45
N MET A 86 -3.46 4.43 -26.09
CA MET A 86 -3.35 3.32 -27.03
C MET A 86 -4.63 3.15 -27.86
N HIS A 87 -5.80 3.24 -27.22
CA HIS A 87 -7.09 3.19 -27.89
C HIS A 87 -7.30 4.37 -28.85
N ARG A 88 -7.02 5.57 -28.36
CA ARG A 88 -7.21 6.81 -29.14
C ARG A 88 -6.34 6.87 -30.40
N TRP A 89 -5.12 6.34 -30.32
CA TRP A 89 -4.14 6.41 -31.42
C TRP A 89 -3.95 5.07 -32.13
N ASN A 90 -4.74 4.07 -31.79
CA ASN A 90 -4.69 2.72 -32.36
C ASN A 90 -3.27 2.12 -32.30
N LEU A 91 -2.62 2.22 -31.13
CA LEU A 91 -1.30 1.66 -30.89
C LEU A 91 -1.44 0.21 -30.40
N GLU A 92 -0.56 -0.67 -30.87
CA GLU A 92 -0.49 -2.05 -30.40
C GLU A 92 0.14 -2.13 -29.01
N ASP A 93 1.14 -1.30 -28.75
CA ASP A 93 1.84 -1.19 -27.48
C ASP A 93 2.40 0.21 -27.29
N PHE A 94 2.51 0.64 -26.04
CA PHE A 94 3.08 1.92 -25.64
C PHE A 94 3.42 1.90 -24.15
N GLU A 95 4.46 2.61 -23.75
CA GLU A 95 4.83 2.77 -22.35
C GLU A 95 5.25 4.22 -22.09
N PHE A 96 4.73 4.82 -21.03
CA PHE A 96 5.19 6.12 -20.56
C PHE A 96 6.54 5.96 -19.85
N SER A 97 7.30 7.04 -19.75
CA SER A 97 8.55 7.05 -18.99
C SER A 97 8.26 7.23 -17.48
N GLU A 98 8.13 6.13 -16.77
CA GLU A 98 8.01 6.16 -15.30
C GLU A 98 9.25 6.78 -14.65
N THR A 99 10.41 6.63 -15.29
CA THR A 99 11.67 7.23 -14.81
C THR A 99 11.64 8.75 -14.84
N TYR A 100 10.96 9.34 -15.82
CA TYR A 100 10.81 10.79 -15.90
C TYR A 100 10.02 11.34 -14.69
N LEU A 101 8.85 10.79 -14.42
CA LEU A 101 8.05 11.23 -13.28
C LEU A 101 8.70 10.89 -11.94
N PHE A 102 9.36 9.74 -11.85
CA PHE A 102 10.07 9.34 -10.64
C PHE A 102 11.25 10.29 -10.31
N PHE A 103 11.94 10.78 -11.31
CA PHE A 103 12.96 11.81 -11.10
C PHE A 103 12.37 13.05 -10.44
N TRP A 104 11.26 13.54 -10.96
CA TRP A 104 10.61 14.74 -10.41
C TRP A 104 9.99 14.49 -9.03
N ASP A 105 9.42 13.32 -8.80
CA ASP A 105 8.95 12.91 -7.48
C ASP A 105 10.08 12.96 -6.45
N THR A 106 11.22 12.37 -6.77
CA THR A 106 12.40 12.39 -5.90
C THR A 106 12.92 13.81 -5.65
N MET A 107 12.91 14.66 -6.68
CA MET A 107 13.31 16.07 -6.55
C MET A 107 12.38 16.85 -5.62
N GLU A 108 11.05 16.70 -5.76
CA GLU A 108 10.07 17.36 -4.91
C GLU A 108 10.16 16.89 -3.44
N LYS A 109 10.29 15.60 -3.23
CA LYS A 109 10.47 15.03 -1.88
C LYS A 109 11.77 15.50 -1.23
N SER A 110 12.86 15.52 -2.00
CA SER A 110 14.15 16.03 -1.52
C SER A 110 14.09 17.51 -1.16
N ASN A 111 13.42 18.31 -1.99
CA ASN A 111 13.21 19.72 -1.69
C ASN A 111 12.37 19.91 -0.40
N THR A 112 11.27 19.16 -0.27
CA THR A 112 10.43 19.19 0.93
C THR A 112 11.21 18.77 2.18
N TYR A 113 12.04 17.75 2.05
CA TYR A 113 12.91 17.33 3.15
C TYR A 113 13.87 18.44 3.57
N LEU A 114 14.57 19.07 2.62
CA LEU A 114 15.51 20.14 2.93
C LEU A 114 14.83 21.37 3.56
N GLU A 115 13.64 21.75 3.06
CA GLU A 115 12.84 22.83 3.67
C GLU A 115 12.42 22.48 5.10
N ASN A 116 11.99 21.24 5.36
CA ASN A 116 11.65 20.79 6.70
C ASN A 116 12.87 20.78 7.64
N VAL A 117 14.05 20.37 7.15
CA VAL A 117 15.30 20.43 7.93
C VAL A 117 15.62 21.87 8.29
N LEU A 118 15.53 22.81 7.32
CA LEU A 118 15.77 24.24 7.58
C LEU A 118 14.78 24.83 8.58
N ALA A 119 13.52 24.42 8.50
CA ALA A 119 12.47 24.89 9.41
C ALA A 119 12.61 24.34 10.84
N THR A 120 13.39 23.30 11.04
CA THR A 120 13.55 22.59 12.33
C THR A 120 14.97 22.57 12.86
N LEU A 121 15.83 23.53 12.44
CA LEU A 121 17.23 23.60 12.89
C LEU A 121 17.38 23.77 14.41
N ASP A 122 16.40 24.34 15.08
CA ASP A 122 16.40 24.56 16.53
C ASP A 122 15.88 23.35 17.33
N GLU A 123 15.38 22.31 16.64
CA GLU A 123 14.88 21.09 17.29
C GLU A 123 16.02 20.23 17.83
N PRO A 124 15.88 19.64 19.03
CA PRO A 124 16.82 18.65 19.55
C PRO A 124 16.94 17.42 18.63
N LEU A 125 18.14 16.87 18.50
CA LEU A 125 18.39 15.68 17.67
C LEU A 125 17.64 14.41 18.12
N ASP A 126 17.21 14.38 19.37
CA ASP A 126 16.40 13.30 19.96
C ASP A 126 14.89 13.62 19.99
N SER A 127 14.47 14.73 19.35
CA SER A 127 13.07 15.08 19.28
C SER A 127 12.29 14.20 18.30
N ARG A 128 11.00 13.98 18.60
CA ARG A 128 10.09 13.25 17.70
C ARG A 128 9.93 13.94 16.33
N VAL A 129 10.10 15.23 16.29
CA VAL A 129 10.02 16.04 15.05
C VAL A 129 11.23 15.69 14.18
N PHE A 130 12.43 15.71 14.75
CA PHE A 130 13.65 15.36 14.04
C PHE A 130 13.62 13.90 13.53
N GLU A 131 13.17 12.97 14.36
CA GLU A 131 13.00 11.56 13.97
C GLU A 131 12.02 11.41 12.80
N ALA A 132 10.86 12.08 12.88
CA ALA A 132 9.82 11.99 11.85
C ALA A 132 10.28 12.56 10.50
N ILE A 133 11.02 13.67 10.48
CA ILE A 133 11.56 14.28 9.24
C ILE A 133 12.61 13.37 8.60
N ASN A 134 13.42 12.71 9.40
CA ASN A 134 14.49 11.85 8.91
C ASN A 134 14.04 10.41 8.58
N TYR A 135 12.77 10.08 8.81
CA TYR A 135 12.21 8.79 8.47
C TYR A 135 11.82 8.73 6.99
N GLY A 136 12.71 8.23 6.15
CA GLY A 136 12.44 8.03 4.72
C GLY A 136 12.27 9.31 3.89
N PRO A 137 13.23 10.24 3.91
CA PRO A 137 13.08 11.59 3.36
C PRO A 137 12.78 11.64 1.86
N ALA A 138 13.16 10.61 1.09
CA ALA A 138 12.93 10.48 -0.35
C ALA A 138 12.42 9.08 -0.72
N ASP A 139 11.49 8.57 0.08
CA ASP A 139 10.81 7.29 -0.15
C ASP A 139 10.15 7.23 -1.54
N ASP A 140 10.14 6.05 -2.16
CA ASP A 140 9.56 5.81 -3.48
C ASP A 140 8.04 5.57 -3.47
N GLY A 141 7.41 5.50 -2.29
CA GLY A 141 5.97 5.42 -2.10
C GLY A 141 5.22 6.69 -2.48
N GLY A 142 3.92 6.59 -2.74
CA GLY A 142 3.08 7.74 -3.07
C GLY A 142 1.62 7.34 -3.29
N TRP A 143 0.82 8.33 -3.70
CA TRP A 143 -0.61 8.18 -3.94
C TRP A 143 -1.09 9.07 -5.10
N TRP A 144 -2.36 8.94 -5.43
CA TRP A 144 -2.97 9.60 -6.60
C TRP A 144 -2.73 11.11 -6.67
N GLN A 145 -2.88 11.85 -5.56
CA GLN A 145 -2.72 13.31 -5.60
C GLN A 145 -1.29 13.71 -5.96
N MET A 146 -0.28 13.00 -5.44
CA MET A 146 1.12 13.24 -5.80
C MET A 146 1.35 13.03 -7.30
N PHE A 147 0.77 11.96 -7.87
CA PHE A 147 0.83 11.73 -9.32
C PHE A 147 0.20 12.89 -10.11
N ALA A 148 -1.02 13.29 -9.73
CA ALA A 148 -1.73 14.37 -10.39
C ALA A 148 -0.96 15.69 -10.34
N ASP A 149 -0.36 16.01 -9.19
CA ASP A 149 0.43 17.23 -9.01
C ASP A 149 1.71 17.21 -9.85
N LEU A 150 2.39 16.06 -9.94
CA LEU A 150 3.56 15.91 -10.82
C LEU A 150 3.20 16.09 -12.29
N VAL A 151 2.13 15.48 -12.76
CA VAL A 151 1.69 15.61 -14.17
C VAL A 151 1.23 17.03 -14.49
N ASN A 152 0.64 17.75 -13.54
CA ASN A 152 0.22 19.12 -13.73
C ASN A 152 1.41 20.11 -13.72
N LYS A 153 2.50 19.76 -13.05
CA LYS A 153 3.66 20.65 -12.88
C LYS A 153 4.74 20.42 -13.95
N TYR A 154 4.93 19.18 -14.39
CA TYR A 154 6.02 18.74 -15.27
C TYR A 154 5.52 18.05 -16.55
#